data_95d6d8d6435f602f698e78f546a6672c
#
_entry.id   95d6d8d6435f602f698e78f546a6672c
#
_cell.length_a   1.000
_cell.length_b   1.000
_cell.length_c   1.000
_cell.angle_alpha   90.00
_cell.angle_beta   90.00
_cell.angle_gamma   90.00
#
_symmetry.space_group_name_H-M   'P 1'
#
loop_
_entity.id
_entity.type
_entity.pdbx_description
1 polymer ?
#
loop_
_entity_poly.entity_id
_entity_poly.type
_entity_poly.pdbx_seq_one_letter_code
_entity_poly.pdbx_strand_id
1 'polypeptide(L)'
;MLDWLASVAKARDAQFDITLNYQEGQWVGAGEPLIYITGSMYHLVDLETLYLQKLGAACVAANNAFTMCVELPDVSFLAMDARHAAGLEMAEIMAYAASVGSKAAQDQVGAKGFIGNATAATAHYFGEPSGKGTMPHALIGYAGSTLKAAEMFVETFPDEPLTVLVDYFGQEIT
;
A
#
# COMPACT_ATOMS: atom_id res chain seq x y z
N MET A 1 6.81 -3.31 -12.78
CA MET A 1 6.28 -3.69 -14.11
C MET A 1 7.36 -3.67 -15.21
N LEU A 2 8.17 -2.63 -15.33
CA LEU A 2 9.18 -2.53 -16.41
C LEU A 2 10.18 -3.68 -16.39
N ASP A 3 10.72 -4.03 -15.23
CA ASP A 3 11.65 -5.17 -15.08
C ASP A 3 11.01 -6.51 -15.48
N TRP A 4 9.72 -6.66 -15.19
CA TRP A 4 8.97 -7.83 -15.64
C TRP A 4 8.85 -7.88 -17.17
N LEU A 5 8.50 -6.76 -17.83
CA LEU A 5 8.46 -6.68 -19.31
C LEU A 5 9.82 -6.96 -19.92
N ALA A 6 10.90 -6.43 -19.34
CA ALA A 6 12.26 -6.72 -19.78
C ALA A 6 12.60 -8.21 -19.65
N SER A 7 12.17 -8.85 -18.57
CA SER A 7 12.36 -10.31 -18.36
C SER A 7 11.58 -11.12 -19.38
N VAL A 8 10.35 -10.72 -19.71
CA VAL A 8 9.51 -11.37 -20.74
C VAL A 8 10.14 -11.20 -22.12
N ALA A 9 10.58 -9.99 -22.48
CA ALA A 9 11.25 -9.72 -23.74
C ALA A 9 12.47 -10.62 -23.93
N LYS A 10 13.31 -10.73 -22.90
CA LYS A 10 14.49 -11.61 -22.90
C LYS A 10 14.11 -13.08 -23.04
N ALA A 11 13.09 -13.55 -22.32
CA ALA A 11 12.67 -14.95 -22.37
C ALA A 11 12.06 -15.35 -23.72
N ARG A 12 11.49 -14.39 -24.45
CA ARG A 12 10.84 -14.59 -25.76
C ARG A 12 11.73 -14.24 -26.96
N ASP A 13 12.96 -13.82 -26.72
CA ASP A 13 13.84 -13.25 -27.76
C ASP A 13 13.10 -12.17 -28.56
N ALA A 14 12.38 -11.29 -27.85
CA ALA A 14 11.53 -10.24 -28.37
C ALA A 14 12.06 -8.86 -28.01
N GLN A 15 11.68 -7.85 -28.76
CA GLN A 15 11.95 -6.46 -28.46
C GLN A 15 10.64 -5.71 -28.24
N PHE A 16 10.59 -4.93 -27.14
CA PHE A 16 9.50 -4.02 -26.84
C PHE A 16 10.04 -2.60 -26.74
N ASP A 17 9.43 -1.67 -27.48
CA ASP A 17 9.67 -0.24 -27.32
C ASP A 17 8.63 0.32 -26.35
N ILE A 18 9.10 0.99 -25.29
CA ILE A 18 8.24 1.44 -24.19
C ILE A 18 8.33 2.96 -24.10
N THR A 19 7.18 3.62 -24.15
CA THR A 19 7.03 5.05 -23.90
C THR A 19 6.18 5.27 -22.65
N LEU A 20 6.75 5.87 -21.61
CA LEU A 20 6.04 6.28 -20.40
C LEU A 20 5.51 7.69 -20.61
N ASN A 21 4.20 7.88 -20.45
CA ASN A 21 3.59 9.21 -20.54
C ASN A 21 3.60 9.95 -19.20
N TYR A 22 3.71 9.23 -18.10
CA TYR A 22 3.68 9.77 -16.73
C TYR A 22 4.81 9.15 -15.90
N GLN A 23 5.30 9.93 -14.97
CA GLN A 23 6.21 9.45 -13.93
C GLN A 23 5.40 8.89 -12.76
N GLU A 24 6.04 8.05 -11.98
CA GLU A 24 5.45 7.51 -10.77
C GLU A 24 5.07 8.62 -9.78
N GLY A 25 3.88 8.51 -9.20
CA GLY A 25 3.33 9.52 -8.30
C GLY A 25 2.63 10.71 -8.99
N GLN A 26 2.69 10.78 -10.32
CA GLN A 26 1.93 11.79 -11.05
C GLN A 26 0.44 11.45 -11.14
N TRP A 27 -0.39 12.47 -11.00
CA TRP A 27 -1.81 12.35 -11.27
C TRP A 27 -2.08 12.11 -12.75
N VAL A 28 -2.97 11.14 -13.03
CA VAL A 28 -3.37 10.80 -14.40
C VAL A 28 -4.89 10.95 -14.52
N GLY A 29 -5.32 11.73 -15.51
CA GLY A 29 -6.73 11.92 -15.81
C GLY A 29 -7.39 10.67 -16.38
N ALA A 30 -8.71 10.57 -16.24
CA ALA A 30 -9.48 9.48 -16.84
C ALA A 30 -9.34 9.50 -18.36
N GLY A 31 -9.07 8.32 -18.95
CA GLY A 31 -8.88 8.16 -20.40
C GLY A 31 -7.48 8.46 -20.91
N GLU A 32 -6.56 8.93 -20.07
CA GLU A 32 -5.19 9.17 -20.46
C GLU A 32 -4.37 7.87 -20.45
N PRO A 33 -3.57 7.61 -21.51
CA PRO A 33 -2.74 6.42 -21.56
C PRO A 33 -1.52 6.55 -20.63
N LEU A 34 -1.34 5.58 -19.73
CA LEU A 34 -0.18 5.53 -18.83
C LEU A 34 1.12 5.23 -19.57
N ILE A 35 1.06 4.29 -20.52
CA ILE A 35 2.21 3.70 -21.18
C ILE A 35 1.82 3.24 -22.59
N TYR A 36 2.72 3.40 -23.53
CA TYR A 36 2.66 2.71 -24.82
C TYR A 36 3.71 1.60 -24.86
N ILE A 37 3.30 0.41 -25.29
CA ILE A 37 4.17 -0.73 -25.50
C ILE A 37 4.06 -1.12 -26.97
N THR A 38 5.13 -0.93 -27.72
CA THR A 38 5.19 -1.25 -29.16
C THR A 38 6.03 -2.50 -29.36
N GLY A 39 5.52 -3.45 -30.12
CA GLY A 39 6.21 -4.71 -30.44
C GLY A 39 5.35 -5.63 -31.26
N SER A 40 5.85 -6.84 -31.54
CA SER A 40 5.08 -7.85 -32.24
C SER A 40 3.85 -8.26 -31.43
N MET A 41 2.68 -8.22 -32.06
CA MET A 41 1.42 -8.65 -31.46
C MET A 41 1.48 -10.09 -30.94
N TYR A 42 2.23 -10.95 -31.65
CA TYR A 42 2.47 -12.33 -31.22
C TYR A 42 3.06 -12.44 -29.81
N HIS A 43 3.90 -11.48 -29.42
CA HIS A 43 4.54 -11.46 -28.09
C HIS A 43 3.79 -10.60 -27.06
N LEU A 44 2.82 -9.78 -27.47
CA LEU A 44 2.10 -8.86 -26.59
C LEU A 44 0.69 -9.34 -26.23
N VAL A 45 0.03 -10.09 -27.10
CA VAL A 45 -1.41 -10.40 -26.99
C VAL A 45 -1.79 -11.14 -25.70
N ASP A 46 -0.94 -12.00 -25.20
CA ASP A 46 -1.17 -12.79 -23.99
C ASP A 46 -0.71 -12.10 -22.68
N LEU A 47 -0.12 -10.91 -22.79
CA LEU A 47 0.38 -10.16 -21.64
C LEU A 47 -0.65 -9.19 -21.07
N GLU A 48 -1.77 -8.95 -21.76
CA GLU A 48 -2.77 -7.94 -21.42
C GLU A 48 -3.23 -8.08 -19.95
N THR A 49 -3.70 -9.24 -19.55
CA THR A 49 -4.18 -9.46 -18.18
C THR A 49 -3.12 -9.17 -17.13
N LEU A 50 -1.86 -9.50 -17.43
CA LEU A 50 -0.75 -9.35 -16.48
C LEU A 50 -0.34 -7.88 -16.30
N TYR A 51 -0.20 -7.10 -17.36
CA TYR A 51 0.15 -5.69 -17.20
C TYR A 51 -1.02 -4.86 -16.66
N LEU A 52 -2.27 -5.20 -17.00
CA LEU A 52 -3.44 -4.56 -16.39
C LEU A 52 -3.53 -4.83 -14.89
N GLN A 53 -3.31 -6.07 -14.46
CA GLN A 53 -3.26 -6.42 -13.04
C GLN A 53 -2.16 -5.68 -12.29
N LYS A 54 -0.93 -5.64 -12.85
CA LYS A 54 0.21 -4.98 -12.21
C LYS A 54 0.05 -3.47 -12.09
N LEU A 55 -0.60 -2.82 -13.04
CA LEU A 55 -0.86 -1.38 -13.01
C LEU A 55 -2.15 -1.03 -12.29
N GLY A 56 -3.23 -1.75 -12.55
CA GLY A 56 -4.57 -1.40 -12.06
C GLY A 56 -4.64 -1.38 -10.54
N ALA A 57 -4.23 -2.47 -9.90
CA ALA A 57 -4.24 -2.56 -8.44
C ALA A 57 -3.33 -1.49 -7.79
N ALA A 58 -2.15 -1.26 -8.37
CA ALA A 58 -1.22 -0.25 -7.89
C ALA A 58 -1.82 1.17 -8.00
N CYS A 59 -2.42 1.52 -9.15
CA CYS A 59 -3.04 2.83 -9.35
C CYS A 59 -4.19 3.07 -8.36
N VAL A 60 -5.05 2.07 -8.12
CA VAL A 60 -6.14 2.20 -7.15
C VAL A 60 -5.62 2.38 -5.73
N ALA A 61 -4.65 1.57 -5.30
CA ALA A 61 -4.09 1.68 -3.97
C ALA A 61 -3.36 3.01 -3.74
N ALA A 62 -2.59 3.48 -4.73
CA ALA A 62 -1.91 4.78 -4.66
C ALA A 62 -2.92 5.94 -4.60
N ASN A 63 -3.97 5.91 -5.43
CA ASN A 63 -5.01 6.93 -5.42
C ASN A 63 -5.77 6.98 -4.07
N ASN A 64 -6.11 5.82 -3.50
CA ASN A 64 -6.78 5.75 -2.21
C ASN A 64 -5.88 6.31 -1.09
N ALA A 65 -4.60 5.92 -1.07
CA ALA A 65 -3.65 6.44 -0.09
C ALA A 65 -3.46 7.96 -0.24
N PHE A 66 -3.32 8.46 -1.46
CA PHE A 66 -3.23 9.90 -1.75
C PHE A 66 -4.46 10.65 -1.23
N THR A 67 -5.66 10.18 -1.58
CA THR A 67 -6.92 10.81 -1.16
C THR A 67 -7.06 10.87 0.36
N MET A 68 -6.79 9.74 1.06
CA MET A 68 -6.80 9.70 2.52
C MET A 68 -5.85 10.73 3.13
N CYS A 69 -4.63 10.81 2.62
CA CYS A 69 -3.62 11.73 3.12
C CYS A 69 -3.97 13.20 2.87
N VAL A 70 -4.57 13.51 1.71
CA VAL A 70 -4.99 14.89 1.38
C VAL A 70 -6.20 15.32 2.21
N GLU A 71 -7.16 14.42 2.42
CA GLU A 71 -8.36 14.73 3.23
C GLU A 71 -8.05 14.85 4.73
N LEU A 72 -7.04 14.12 5.21
CA LEU A 72 -6.64 14.11 6.62
C LEU A 72 -5.13 14.38 6.77
N PRO A 73 -4.65 15.58 6.41
CA PRO A 73 -3.21 15.87 6.31
C PRO A 73 -2.46 15.78 7.65
N ASP A 74 -3.15 16.03 8.75
CA ASP A 74 -2.58 15.97 10.10
C ASP A 74 -2.62 14.56 10.73
N VAL A 75 -3.18 13.58 10.04
CA VAL A 75 -3.27 12.19 10.51
C VAL A 75 -2.13 11.37 9.94
N SER A 76 -1.47 10.58 10.80
CA SER A 76 -0.51 9.55 10.37
C SER A 76 -1.24 8.22 10.16
N PHE A 77 -0.95 7.54 9.06
CA PHE A 77 -1.56 6.27 8.70
C PHE A 77 -0.58 5.10 8.82
N LEU A 78 -1.09 3.91 9.15
CA LEU A 78 -0.39 2.64 9.03
C LEU A 78 -1.10 1.78 7.97
N ALA A 79 -0.35 1.23 7.03
CA ALA A 79 -0.90 0.33 6.02
C ALA A 79 -1.14 -1.06 6.63
N MET A 80 -2.40 -1.43 6.81
CA MET A 80 -2.82 -2.72 7.39
C MET A 80 -3.37 -3.69 6.33
N ASP A 81 -2.86 -3.58 5.11
CA ASP A 81 -3.31 -4.28 3.92
C ASP A 81 -2.96 -5.78 3.89
N ALA A 82 -1.92 -6.21 4.58
CA ALA A 82 -1.34 -7.55 4.43
C ALA A 82 -2.34 -8.70 4.62
N ARG A 83 -3.21 -8.64 5.64
CA ARG A 83 -4.23 -9.69 5.87
C ARG A 83 -5.39 -9.66 4.87
N HIS A 84 -5.54 -8.59 4.11
CA HIS A 84 -6.58 -8.41 3.09
C HIS A 84 -6.07 -8.69 1.67
N ALA A 85 -4.75 -8.82 1.51
CA ALA A 85 -4.13 -9.07 0.22
C ALA A 85 -4.25 -10.55 -0.19
N ALA A 86 -4.44 -10.78 -1.49
CA ALA A 86 -4.46 -12.11 -2.08
C ALA A 86 -3.04 -12.64 -2.33
N GLY A 87 -2.28 -12.84 -1.26
CA GLY A 87 -0.91 -13.34 -1.29
C GLY A 87 0.16 -12.24 -1.25
N LEU A 88 1.43 -12.67 -1.21
CA LEU A 88 2.58 -11.79 -0.98
C LEU A 88 2.74 -10.75 -2.08
N GLU A 89 2.63 -11.13 -3.35
CA GLU A 89 2.79 -10.20 -4.47
C GLU A 89 1.78 -9.04 -4.40
N MET A 90 0.53 -9.34 -4.05
CA MET A 90 -0.50 -8.30 -3.88
C MET A 90 -0.19 -7.41 -2.67
N ALA A 91 0.26 -7.97 -1.56
CA ALA A 91 0.65 -7.20 -0.38
C ALA A 91 1.81 -6.25 -0.69
N GLU A 92 2.82 -6.69 -1.44
CA GLU A 92 3.93 -5.85 -1.88
C GLU A 92 3.47 -4.72 -2.81
N ILE A 93 2.63 -5.03 -3.81
CA ILE A 93 2.08 -4.03 -4.73
C ILE A 93 1.28 -2.97 -3.98
N MET A 94 0.41 -3.38 -3.05
CA MET A 94 -0.43 -2.45 -2.29
C MET A 94 0.40 -1.56 -1.36
N ALA A 95 1.37 -2.13 -0.63
CA ALA A 95 2.24 -1.36 0.26
C ALA A 95 3.10 -0.35 -0.52
N TYR A 96 3.72 -0.78 -1.62
CA TYR A 96 4.47 0.09 -2.50
C TYR A 96 3.61 1.22 -3.05
N ALA A 97 2.44 0.91 -3.60
CA ALA A 97 1.54 1.89 -4.16
C ALA A 97 1.02 2.89 -3.10
N ALA A 98 0.73 2.41 -1.89
CA ALA A 98 0.35 3.29 -0.78
C ALA A 98 1.49 4.26 -0.42
N SER A 99 2.75 3.80 -0.43
CA SER A 99 3.90 4.68 -0.18
C SER A 99 4.04 5.76 -1.27
N VAL A 100 3.80 5.42 -2.53
CA VAL A 100 3.81 6.38 -3.66
C VAL A 100 2.72 7.43 -3.50
N GLY A 101 1.47 7.02 -3.24
CA GLY A 101 0.36 7.93 -3.01
C GLY A 101 0.56 8.83 -1.79
N SER A 102 1.08 8.27 -0.70
CA SER A 102 1.46 9.01 0.50
C SER A 102 2.52 10.08 0.21
N LYS A 103 3.57 9.72 -0.51
CA LYS A 103 4.64 10.65 -0.90
C LYS A 103 4.10 11.79 -1.75
N ALA A 104 3.25 11.50 -2.72
CA ALA A 104 2.63 12.53 -3.55
C ALA A 104 1.80 13.52 -2.70
N ALA A 105 1.05 13.05 -1.71
CA ALA A 105 0.29 13.91 -0.80
C ALA A 105 1.20 14.73 0.12
N GLN A 106 2.29 14.15 0.63
CA GLN A 106 3.30 14.88 1.40
C GLN A 106 3.88 16.03 0.59
N ASP A 107 4.23 15.80 -0.66
CA ASP A 107 4.83 16.82 -1.53
C ASP A 107 3.81 17.91 -1.94
N GLN A 108 2.54 17.54 -2.08
CA GLN A 108 1.50 18.48 -2.55
C GLN A 108 0.90 19.34 -1.44
N VAL A 109 0.59 18.74 -0.28
CA VAL A 109 -0.15 19.42 0.81
C VAL A 109 0.56 19.36 2.17
N GLY A 110 1.76 18.78 2.25
CA GLY A 110 2.49 18.64 3.50
C GLY A 110 1.87 17.63 4.46
N ALA A 111 1.13 16.64 3.96
CA ALA A 111 0.48 15.63 4.79
C ALA A 111 1.50 14.80 5.58
N LYS A 112 1.13 14.31 6.78
CA LYS A 112 1.94 13.35 7.53
C LYS A 112 2.04 12.01 6.80
N GLY A 113 0.96 11.57 6.17
CA GLY A 113 0.90 10.40 5.32
C GLY A 113 1.08 9.07 6.03
N PHE A 114 1.46 8.05 5.28
CA PHE A 114 1.72 6.72 5.81
C PHE A 114 3.12 6.66 6.43
N ILE A 115 3.18 6.28 7.71
CA ILE A 115 4.41 6.23 8.52
C ILE A 115 4.92 4.80 8.75
N GLY A 116 4.33 3.82 8.12
CA GLY A 116 4.70 2.41 8.23
C GLY A 116 3.57 1.48 7.82
N ASN A 117 3.80 0.21 8.04
CA ASN A 117 2.86 -0.87 7.76
C ASN A 117 2.95 -2.00 8.79
N ALA A 118 2.06 -3.01 8.66
CA ALA A 118 1.95 -4.09 9.63
C ALA A 118 3.03 -5.20 9.49
N THR A 119 3.78 -5.26 8.38
CA THR A 119 4.67 -6.40 8.09
C THR A 119 6.10 -5.97 7.80
N ALA A 120 7.07 -6.78 8.27
CA ALA A 120 8.48 -6.54 7.98
C ALA A 120 8.81 -6.66 6.49
N ALA A 121 8.09 -7.50 5.74
CA ALA A 121 8.35 -7.73 4.32
C ALA A 121 8.26 -6.46 3.46
N THR A 122 7.39 -5.54 3.82
CA THR A 122 7.10 -4.31 3.05
C THR A 122 7.40 -3.01 3.81
N ALA A 123 7.94 -3.10 5.02
CA ALA A 123 8.27 -1.95 5.87
C ALA A 123 9.26 -0.96 5.20
N HIS A 124 10.17 -1.50 4.40
CA HIS A 124 11.20 -0.70 3.69
C HIS A 124 10.60 0.33 2.71
N TYR A 125 9.38 0.12 2.18
CA TYR A 125 8.71 1.11 1.34
C TYR A 125 8.32 2.39 2.11
N PHE A 126 8.24 2.30 3.43
CA PHE A 126 7.93 3.42 4.32
C PHE A 126 9.18 3.92 5.08
N GLY A 127 10.37 3.44 4.72
CA GLY A 127 11.63 3.79 5.37
C GLY A 127 11.83 3.15 6.75
N GLU A 128 11.05 2.11 7.08
CA GLU A 128 11.08 1.44 8.37
C GLU A 128 11.86 0.11 8.29
N PRO A 129 12.60 -0.27 9.34
CA PRO A 129 13.34 -1.52 9.37
C PRO A 129 12.45 -2.75 9.62
N SER A 130 11.26 -2.55 10.18
CA SER A 130 10.31 -3.62 10.53
C SER A 130 8.87 -3.11 10.48
N GLY A 131 7.91 -4.03 10.46
CA GLY A 131 6.49 -3.68 10.59
C GLY A 131 6.19 -3.04 11.95
N LYS A 132 5.24 -2.11 11.97
CA LYS A 132 4.74 -1.49 13.20
C LYS A 132 3.56 -2.29 13.73
N GLY A 133 3.65 -2.68 14.98
CA GLY A 133 2.59 -3.38 15.68
C GLY A 133 1.53 -2.42 16.21
N THR A 134 0.33 -2.97 16.36
CA THR A 134 -0.77 -2.39 17.14
C THR A 134 -1.26 -3.44 18.14
N MET A 135 -2.16 -3.06 19.03
CA MET A 135 -2.83 -4.02 19.91
C MET A 135 -3.60 -5.06 19.07
N PRO A 136 -3.45 -6.37 19.31
CA PRO A 136 -4.22 -7.37 18.57
C PRO A 136 -5.68 -7.41 19.01
N HIS A 137 -6.61 -7.61 18.10
CA HIS A 137 -8.04 -7.81 18.40
C HIS A 137 -8.27 -8.93 19.44
N ALA A 138 -7.45 -9.99 19.38
CA ALA A 138 -7.52 -11.11 20.33
C ALA A 138 -7.35 -10.66 21.80
N LEU A 139 -6.51 -9.66 22.08
CA LEU A 139 -6.35 -9.12 23.43
C LEU A 139 -7.65 -8.46 23.91
N ILE A 140 -8.32 -7.69 23.05
CA ILE A 140 -9.60 -7.06 23.37
C ILE A 140 -10.68 -8.10 23.66
N GLY A 141 -10.76 -9.14 22.80
CA GLY A 141 -11.69 -10.25 23.02
C GLY A 141 -11.43 -11.01 24.34
N TYR A 142 -10.15 -11.25 24.66
CA TYR A 142 -9.75 -11.89 25.91
C TYR A 142 -10.08 -11.02 27.14
N ALA A 143 -9.78 -9.74 27.07
CA ALA A 143 -10.05 -8.80 28.17
C ALA A 143 -11.54 -8.52 28.36
N GLY A 144 -12.35 -8.68 27.30
CA GLY A 144 -13.79 -8.41 27.28
C GLY A 144 -14.15 -6.93 27.19
N SER A 145 -13.17 -6.05 27.06
CA SER A 145 -13.36 -4.60 26.93
C SER A 145 -12.10 -3.96 26.33
N THR A 146 -12.30 -3.00 25.46
CA THR A 146 -11.21 -2.23 24.81
C THR A 146 -10.42 -1.44 25.85
N LEU A 147 -11.09 -0.80 26.81
CA LEU A 147 -10.42 -0.07 27.89
C LEU A 147 -9.56 -1.01 28.74
N LYS A 148 -10.09 -2.15 29.16
CA LYS A 148 -9.36 -3.11 29.98
C LYS A 148 -8.15 -3.69 29.21
N ALA A 149 -8.28 -3.93 27.91
CA ALA A 149 -7.16 -4.36 27.08
C ALA A 149 -6.05 -3.29 27.01
N ALA A 150 -6.42 -2.01 26.90
CA ALA A 150 -5.47 -0.91 26.91
C ALA A 150 -4.76 -0.78 28.27
N GLU A 151 -5.48 -0.90 29.39
CA GLU A 151 -4.90 -0.90 30.74
C GLU A 151 -3.90 -2.05 30.92
N MET A 152 -4.28 -3.28 30.54
CA MET A 152 -3.40 -4.45 30.58
C MET A 152 -2.15 -4.28 29.72
N PHE A 153 -2.28 -3.65 28.55
CA PHE A 153 -1.14 -3.39 27.67
C PHE A 153 -0.16 -2.41 28.32
N VAL A 154 -0.62 -1.27 28.81
CA VAL A 154 0.23 -0.26 29.45
C VAL A 154 0.89 -0.81 30.73
N GLU A 155 0.16 -1.61 31.51
CA GLU A 155 0.71 -2.24 32.71
C GLU A 155 1.83 -3.24 32.38
N THR A 156 1.70 -3.97 31.27
CA THR A 156 2.67 -4.97 30.85
C THR A 156 3.86 -4.37 30.09
N PHE A 157 3.62 -3.34 29.27
CA PHE A 157 4.60 -2.69 28.41
C PHE A 157 4.60 -1.16 28.61
N PRO A 158 5.08 -0.69 29.78
CA PRO A 158 4.97 0.74 30.15
C PRO A 158 5.77 1.68 29.26
N ASP A 159 6.83 1.18 28.60
CA ASP A 159 7.73 1.97 27.75
C ASP A 159 7.35 1.91 26.27
N GLU A 160 6.33 1.11 25.90
CA GLU A 160 5.92 0.96 24.50
C GLU A 160 4.76 1.93 24.14
N PRO A 161 4.76 2.48 22.92
CA PRO A 161 3.67 3.34 22.46
C PRO A 161 2.35 2.57 22.42
N LEU A 162 1.34 3.11 23.09
CA LEU A 162 0.00 2.53 23.09
C LEU A 162 -0.75 2.92 21.79
N THR A 163 -1.15 1.92 21.01
CA THR A 163 -2.09 2.07 19.90
C THR A 163 -3.30 1.18 20.13
N VAL A 164 -4.44 1.78 20.41
CA VAL A 164 -5.69 1.07 20.73
C VAL A 164 -6.53 0.87 19.47
N LEU A 165 -7.04 -0.36 19.27
CA LEU A 165 -8.03 -0.66 18.26
C LEU A 165 -9.42 -0.27 18.77
N VAL A 166 -10.19 0.43 17.96
CA VAL A 166 -11.53 0.94 18.29
C VAL A 166 -12.63 0.39 17.37
N ASP A 167 -12.36 -0.77 16.79
CA ASP A 167 -13.21 -1.42 15.79
C ASP A 167 -13.65 -2.85 16.17
N TYR A 168 -13.37 -3.29 17.42
CA TYR A 168 -13.68 -4.65 17.85
C TYR A 168 -15.17 -4.87 18.11
N PHE A 169 -15.81 -3.97 18.88
CA PHE A 169 -17.25 -4.04 19.20
C PHE A 169 -18.11 -3.19 18.26
N GLY A 170 -17.48 -2.33 17.45
CA GLY A 170 -18.17 -1.45 16.51
C GLY A 170 -18.90 -0.26 17.15
N GLN A 171 -18.62 0.06 18.41
CA GLN A 171 -19.25 1.13 19.17
C GLN A 171 -18.31 1.79 20.19
N GLU A 172 -17.01 1.65 20.01
CA GLU A 172 -16.01 2.17 20.94
C GLU A 172 -15.87 3.70 20.91
N ILE A 173 -16.43 4.35 19.90
CA ILE A 173 -16.32 5.80 19.67
C ILE A 173 -17.66 6.53 19.93
N THR A 174 -18.64 5.90 20.54
CA THR A 174 -19.95 6.52 20.84
C THR A 174 -19.98 7.15 22.22
#